data_c1529767eb48fdb2fff3bdfe634defc1
#
_entry.id   c1529767eb48fdb2fff3bdfe634defc1
#
_cell.length_a   1.000
_cell.length_b   1.000
_cell.length_c   1.000
_cell.angle_alpha   90.00
_cell.angle_beta   90.00
_cell.angle_gamma   90.00
#
_symmetry.space_group_name_H-M   'P 1'
#
loop_
_entity.id
_entity.type
_entity.pdbx_description
1 polymer ?
#
loop_
_entity_poly.entity_id
_entity_poly.type
_entity_poly.pdbx_seq_one_letter_code
_entity_poly.pdbx_strand_id
1 'polypeptide(L)'
;MDLPRLLQILSTGLIIGGIYALIAVGLNLIYGTMRLLNIAHGELIMIGAYITFWLYTLYGVSPLVSMFIVLAISAVIGLIVCRVIFLPIIKTSKSVVVLESNSLLIFFGLSIIFSNLASLMWTADIRGYSYFTKVIIIAGVPLMSNRLIALGVSLVVCLACYFLLHRTMLGKAVRALIQDREASHIVGINVNLIYTFSFCL
;
A
#
# COMPACT_ATOMS: atom_id res chain seq x y z
N MET A 1 -6.97 -34.85 -10.90
CA MET A 1 -6.76 -33.79 -9.91
C MET A 1 -7.96 -33.84 -8.98
N ASP A 2 -7.76 -34.14 -7.70
CA ASP A 2 -8.87 -34.35 -6.78
C ASP A 2 -9.57 -33.01 -6.49
N LEU A 3 -10.91 -33.01 -6.52
CA LEU A 3 -11.72 -31.81 -6.28
C LEU A 3 -11.28 -30.99 -5.04
N PRO A 4 -10.96 -31.62 -3.89
CA PRO A 4 -10.47 -30.89 -2.70
C PRO A 4 -9.16 -30.14 -2.94
N ARG A 5 -8.22 -30.70 -3.71
CA ARG A 5 -6.97 -30.03 -4.06
C ARG A 5 -7.18 -28.82 -4.95
N LEU A 6 -8.08 -28.93 -5.92
CA LEU A 6 -8.43 -27.83 -6.81
C LEU A 6 -9.07 -26.67 -6.02
N LEU A 7 -10.00 -26.98 -5.13
CA LEU A 7 -10.63 -26.00 -4.25
C LEU A 7 -9.60 -25.32 -3.30
N GLN A 8 -8.62 -26.08 -2.81
CA GLN A 8 -7.56 -25.54 -1.96
C GLN A 8 -6.65 -24.55 -2.73
N ILE A 9 -6.29 -24.86 -3.97
CA ILE A 9 -5.49 -23.99 -4.83
C ILE A 9 -6.27 -22.71 -5.15
N LEU A 10 -7.53 -22.83 -5.54
CA LEU A 10 -8.38 -21.69 -5.86
C LEU A 10 -8.59 -20.76 -4.66
N SER A 11 -8.89 -21.32 -3.49
CA SER A 11 -9.08 -20.52 -2.26
C SER A 11 -7.79 -19.82 -1.83
N THR A 12 -6.64 -20.50 -1.88
CA THR A 12 -5.34 -19.89 -1.58
C THR A 12 -4.99 -18.80 -2.57
N GLY A 13 -5.23 -19.05 -3.88
CA GLY A 13 -5.03 -18.05 -4.93
C GLY A 13 -5.92 -16.82 -4.75
N LEU A 14 -7.18 -17.00 -4.35
CA LEU A 14 -8.10 -15.89 -4.07
C LEU A 14 -7.64 -15.04 -2.88
N ILE A 15 -7.17 -15.67 -1.81
CA ILE A 15 -6.65 -14.97 -0.62
C ILE A 15 -5.42 -14.14 -0.96
N ILE A 16 -4.44 -14.75 -1.63
CA ILE A 16 -3.22 -14.07 -2.05
C ILE A 16 -3.56 -12.95 -3.06
N GLY A 17 -4.43 -13.25 -4.02
CA GLY A 17 -4.92 -12.28 -5.00
C GLY A 17 -5.60 -11.06 -4.36
N GLY A 18 -6.37 -11.25 -3.29
CA GLY A 18 -6.99 -10.15 -2.54
C GLY A 18 -5.96 -9.22 -1.88
N ILE A 19 -4.89 -9.78 -1.33
CA ILE A 19 -3.78 -8.99 -0.75
C ILE A 19 -3.03 -8.22 -1.84
N TYR A 20 -2.71 -8.88 -2.96
CA TYR A 20 -2.05 -8.22 -4.09
C TYR A 20 -2.93 -7.15 -4.74
N ALA A 21 -4.24 -7.34 -4.78
CA ALA A 21 -5.17 -6.32 -5.27
C ALA A 21 -5.09 -5.04 -4.44
N LEU A 22 -5.00 -5.15 -3.11
CA LEU A 22 -4.84 -3.99 -2.22
C LEU A 22 -3.53 -3.23 -2.51
N ILE A 23 -2.42 -3.96 -2.66
CA ILE A 23 -1.12 -3.39 -3.01
C ILE A 23 -1.19 -2.68 -4.37
N ALA A 24 -1.81 -3.32 -5.35
CA ALA A 24 -1.97 -2.79 -6.70
C ALA A 24 -2.82 -1.51 -6.74
N VAL A 25 -3.87 -1.41 -5.93
CA VAL A 25 -4.70 -0.19 -5.81
C VAL A 25 -3.85 0.99 -5.33
N GLY A 26 -3.01 0.80 -4.31
CA GLY A 26 -2.11 1.85 -3.81
C GLY A 26 -1.10 2.32 -4.87
N LEU A 27 -0.42 1.37 -5.52
CA LEU A 27 0.54 1.69 -6.59
C LEU A 27 -0.12 2.41 -7.77
N ASN A 28 -1.30 1.93 -8.18
CA ASN A 28 -2.04 2.48 -9.31
C ASN A 28 -2.52 3.92 -9.03
N LEU A 29 -2.88 4.22 -7.79
CA LEU A 29 -3.29 5.56 -7.40
C LEU A 29 -2.13 6.55 -7.50
N ILE A 30 -0.95 6.18 -7.00
CA ILE A 30 0.26 7.01 -7.07
C ILE A 30 0.67 7.23 -8.53
N TYR A 31 0.79 6.15 -9.30
CA TYR A 31 1.19 6.24 -10.70
C TYR A 31 0.18 7.01 -11.55
N GLY A 32 -1.12 6.76 -11.37
CA GLY A 32 -2.17 7.44 -12.12
C GLY A 32 -2.18 8.96 -11.89
N THR A 33 -1.98 9.40 -10.64
CA THR A 33 -2.01 10.82 -10.31
C THR A 33 -0.72 11.57 -10.62
N MET A 34 0.43 10.95 -10.35
CA MET A 34 1.73 11.65 -10.38
C MET A 34 2.64 11.21 -11.52
N ARG A 35 2.34 10.10 -12.20
CA ARG A 35 3.24 9.44 -13.16
C ARG A 35 4.60 9.09 -12.55
N LEU A 36 4.59 8.67 -11.28
CA LEU A 36 5.78 8.28 -10.54
C LEU A 36 5.76 6.78 -10.22
N LEU A 37 6.83 6.07 -10.55
CA LEU A 37 6.98 4.65 -10.24
C LEU A 37 7.65 4.49 -8.87
N ASN A 38 6.86 4.22 -7.85
CA ASN A 38 7.35 4.06 -6.48
C ASN A 38 7.79 2.61 -6.22
N ILE A 39 9.06 2.30 -6.51
CA ILE A 39 9.65 0.98 -6.21
C ILE A 39 9.75 0.74 -4.69
N ALA A 40 9.95 1.80 -3.89
CA ALA A 40 10.06 1.70 -2.44
C ALA A 40 8.73 1.36 -1.73
N HIS A 41 7.63 1.15 -2.48
CA HIS A 41 6.34 0.76 -1.91
C HIS A 41 6.41 -0.57 -1.14
N GLY A 42 7.18 -1.54 -1.64
CA GLY A 42 7.42 -2.81 -0.95
C GLY A 42 8.11 -2.64 0.41
N GLU A 43 9.06 -1.72 0.50
CA GLU A 43 9.78 -1.43 1.73
C GLU A 43 8.88 -0.77 2.79
N LEU A 44 7.92 0.05 2.37
CA LEU A 44 6.93 0.62 3.28
C LEU A 44 6.01 -0.47 3.85
N ILE A 45 5.64 -1.47 3.05
CA ILE A 45 4.89 -2.65 3.51
C ILE A 45 5.72 -3.44 4.52
N MET A 46 7.00 -3.66 4.24
CA MET A 46 7.93 -4.34 5.14
C MET A 46 8.03 -3.60 6.49
N ILE A 47 8.19 -2.28 6.49
CA ILE A 47 8.23 -1.46 7.71
C ILE A 47 6.94 -1.64 8.51
N GLY A 48 5.78 -1.60 7.86
CA GLY A 48 4.49 -1.84 8.50
C GLY A 48 4.39 -3.23 9.15
N ALA A 49 4.92 -4.26 8.49
CA ALA A 49 4.96 -5.61 9.03
C ALA A 49 5.87 -5.71 10.28
N TYR A 50 7.05 -5.07 10.26
CA TYR A 50 7.94 -5.03 11.42
C TYR A 50 7.32 -4.28 12.60
N ILE A 51 6.68 -3.14 12.37
CA ILE A 51 5.98 -2.38 13.42
C ILE A 51 4.90 -3.26 14.05
N THR A 52 4.08 -3.94 13.24
CA THR A 52 3.04 -4.87 13.73
C THR A 52 3.63 -6.01 14.55
N PHE A 53 4.73 -6.62 14.07
CA PHE A 53 5.42 -7.68 14.77
C PHE A 53 5.88 -7.25 16.16
N TRP A 54 6.53 -6.10 16.27
CA TRP A 54 7.05 -5.60 17.54
C TRP A 54 5.94 -5.15 18.50
N LEU A 55 4.89 -4.51 18.00
CA LEU A 55 3.72 -4.16 18.81
C LEU A 55 3.05 -5.41 19.39
N TYR A 56 2.96 -6.48 18.62
CA TYR A 56 2.41 -7.74 19.10
C TYR A 56 3.34 -8.44 20.10
N THR A 57 4.63 -8.52 19.78
CA THR A 57 5.60 -9.31 20.58
C THR A 57 5.96 -8.62 21.90
N LEU A 58 6.12 -7.30 21.91
CA LEU A 58 6.53 -6.55 23.11
C LEU A 58 5.35 -6.09 23.97
N TYR A 59 4.26 -5.66 23.33
CA TYR A 59 3.14 -5.03 24.04
C TYR A 59 1.86 -5.87 24.00
N GLY A 60 1.83 -7.01 23.32
CA GLY A 60 0.63 -7.85 23.20
C GLY A 60 -0.51 -7.20 22.43
N VAL A 61 -0.23 -6.11 21.68
CA VAL A 61 -1.26 -5.40 20.90
C VAL A 61 -1.71 -6.28 19.75
N SER A 62 -3.02 -6.51 19.62
CA SER A 62 -3.56 -7.35 18.56
C SER A 62 -3.24 -6.74 17.17
N PRO A 63 -2.92 -7.56 16.14
CA PRO A 63 -2.63 -7.08 14.79
C PRO A 63 -3.73 -6.22 14.16
N LEU A 64 -4.99 -6.45 14.54
CA LEU A 64 -6.11 -5.63 14.06
C LEU A 64 -6.09 -4.21 14.65
N VAL A 65 -5.63 -4.04 15.89
CA VAL A 65 -5.46 -2.71 16.50
C VAL A 65 -4.18 -2.06 16.00
N SER A 66 -3.08 -2.82 15.87
CA SER A 66 -1.81 -2.30 15.34
C SER A 66 -1.93 -1.80 13.91
N MET A 67 -2.89 -2.29 13.12
CA MET A 67 -3.21 -1.78 11.78
C MET A 67 -3.48 -0.26 11.78
N PHE A 68 -4.23 0.27 12.74
CA PHE A 68 -4.50 1.70 12.83
C PHE A 68 -3.25 2.51 13.18
N ILE A 69 -2.39 1.96 14.05
CA ILE A 69 -1.10 2.58 14.41
C ILE A 69 -0.18 2.62 13.19
N VAL A 70 -0.09 1.50 12.47
CA VAL A 70 0.70 1.38 11.23
C VAL A 70 0.18 2.34 10.16
N LEU A 71 -1.13 2.46 9.97
CA LEU A 71 -1.72 3.42 9.04
C LEU A 71 -1.31 4.86 9.39
N ALA A 72 -1.37 5.25 10.66
CA ALA A 72 -0.96 6.59 11.09
C ALA A 72 0.54 6.83 10.83
N ILE A 73 1.40 5.88 11.20
CA ILE A 73 2.87 5.98 10.98
C ILE A 73 3.18 6.02 9.49
N SER A 74 2.57 5.14 8.69
CA SER A 74 2.78 5.09 7.24
C SER A 74 2.31 6.37 6.55
N ALA A 75 1.19 6.96 7.00
CA ALA A 75 0.72 8.25 6.49
C ALA A 75 1.72 9.38 6.79
N VAL A 76 2.32 9.40 7.99
CA VAL A 76 3.36 10.38 8.35
C VAL A 76 4.62 10.19 7.49
N ILE A 77 5.10 8.96 7.34
CA ILE A 77 6.25 8.65 6.46
C ILE A 77 5.93 9.05 5.03
N GLY A 78 4.74 8.70 4.53
CA GLY A 78 4.27 9.06 3.20
C GLY A 78 4.23 10.56 2.99
N LEU A 79 3.73 11.32 3.98
CA LEU A 79 3.68 12.78 3.93
C LEU A 79 5.09 13.41 3.88
N ILE A 80 6.04 12.89 4.66
CA ILE A 80 7.43 13.34 4.65
C ILE A 80 8.05 13.07 3.28
N VAL A 81 7.96 11.83 2.79
CA VAL A 81 8.51 11.42 1.49
C VAL A 81 7.87 12.23 0.36
N CYS A 82 6.54 12.43 0.39
CA CYS A 82 5.83 13.23 -0.60
C CYS A 82 6.34 14.67 -0.63
N ARG A 83 6.45 15.34 0.53
CA ARG A 83 6.86 16.74 0.59
C ARG A 83 8.33 16.98 0.32
N VAL A 84 9.20 16.11 0.85
CA VAL A 84 10.65 16.30 0.78
C VAL A 84 11.22 15.81 -0.55
N ILE A 85 10.68 14.73 -1.09
CA ILE A 85 11.24 14.08 -2.28
C ILE A 85 10.37 14.36 -3.51
N PHE A 86 9.05 14.06 -3.44
CA PHE A 86 8.18 14.08 -4.63
C PHE A 86 7.86 15.45 -5.17
N LEU A 87 7.35 16.32 -4.31
CA LEU A 87 6.92 17.65 -4.78
C LEU A 87 8.08 18.46 -5.41
N PRO A 88 9.33 18.42 -4.90
CA PRO A 88 10.47 19.03 -5.59
C PRO A 88 10.76 18.42 -6.96
N ILE A 89 10.73 17.09 -7.07
CA ILE A 89 11.03 16.40 -8.35
C ILE A 89 10.01 16.78 -9.42
N ILE A 90 8.70 16.76 -9.07
CA ILE A 90 7.62 17.14 -9.99
C ILE A 90 7.79 18.57 -10.49
N LYS A 91 8.21 19.50 -9.61
CA LYS A 91 8.40 20.91 -9.97
C LYS A 91 9.63 21.14 -10.86
N THR A 92 10.66 20.32 -10.72
CA THR A 92 11.94 20.49 -11.43
C THR A 92 11.97 19.75 -12.75
N SER A 93 11.12 18.75 -12.96
CA SER A 93 11.10 17.92 -14.15
C SER A 93 10.49 18.64 -15.35
N LYS A 94 11.23 18.68 -16.46
CA LYS A 94 10.84 19.38 -17.69
C LYS A 94 9.89 18.58 -18.59
N SER A 95 9.82 17.25 -18.41
CA SER A 95 8.92 16.38 -19.18
C SER A 95 8.50 15.17 -18.37
N VAL A 96 7.40 14.51 -18.76
CA VAL A 96 6.88 13.29 -18.12
C VAL A 96 7.91 12.16 -18.17
N VAL A 97 8.61 11.98 -19.29
CA VAL A 97 9.65 10.94 -19.45
C VAL A 97 10.82 11.15 -18.49
N VAL A 98 11.28 12.40 -18.34
CA VAL A 98 12.35 12.74 -17.38
C VAL A 98 11.87 12.54 -15.95
N LEU A 99 10.60 12.86 -15.65
CA LEU A 99 10.00 12.64 -14.36
C LEU A 99 9.94 11.15 -13.99
N GLU A 100 9.47 10.31 -14.90
CA GLU A 100 9.41 8.86 -14.72
C GLU A 100 10.81 8.25 -14.49
N SER A 101 11.80 8.61 -15.32
CA SER A 101 13.17 8.10 -15.20
C SER A 101 13.84 8.52 -13.89
N ASN A 102 13.72 9.80 -13.52
CA ASN A 102 14.26 10.31 -12.25
C ASN A 102 13.57 9.68 -11.05
N SER A 103 12.25 9.46 -11.11
CA SER A 103 11.52 8.83 -10.03
C SER A 103 11.99 7.40 -9.79
N LEU A 104 12.20 6.62 -10.85
CA LEU A 104 12.72 5.25 -10.74
C LEU A 104 14.07 5.22 -9.99
N LEU A 105 15.01 6.08 -10.38
CA LEU A 105 16.33 6.13 -9.75
C LEU A 105 16.27 6.53 -8.28
N ILE A 106 15.47 7.54 -7.96
CA ILE A 106 15.32 8.05 -6.59
C ILE A 106 14.63 7.02 -5.70
N PHE A 107 13.56 6.37 -6.20
CA PHE A 107 12.89 5.33 -5.42
C PHE A 107 13.68 4.07 -5.26
N PHE A 108 14.49 3.72 -6.24
CA PHE A 108 15.47 2.64 -6.09
C PHE A 108 16.48 2.95 -4.98
N GLY A 109 17.03 4.17 -4.97
CA GLY A 109 17.89 4.62 -3.87
C GLY A 109 17.18 4.61 -2.52
N LEU A 110 15.92 5.06 -2.47
CA LEU A 110 15.11 5.08 -1.25
C LEU A 110 14.79 3.66 -0.76
N SER A 111 14.52 2.72 -1.66
CA SER A 111 14.33 1.29 -1.35
C SER A 111 15.59 0.72 -0.67
N ILE A 112 16.77 0.99 -1.22
CA ILE A 112 18.04 0.55 -0.60
C ILE A 112 18.22 1.16 0.79
N ILE A 113 17.90 2.44 0.98
CA ILE A 113 17.99 3.11 2.28
C ILE A 113 17.04 2.44 3.29
N PHE A 114 15.77 2.24 2.95
CA PHE A 114 14.79 1.62 3.85
C PHE A 114 15.15 0.18 4.19
N SER A 115 15.59 -0.62 3.21
CA SER A 115 16.00 -2.01 3.42
C SER A 115 17.19 -2.12 4.36
N ASN A 116 18.24 -1.30 4.14
CA ASN A 116 19.40 -1.27 5.03
C ASN A 116 19.06 -0.73 6.41
N LEU A 117 18.22 0.30 6.51
CA LEU A 117 17.80 0.85 7.79
C LEU A 117 16.99 -0.18 8.59
N ALA A 118 16.11 -0.92 7.94
CA ALA A 118 15.38 -2.01 8.56
C ALA A 118 16.31 -3.13 9.06
N SER A 119 17.30 -3.50 8.26
CA SER A 119 18.30 -4.51 8.65
C SER A 119 19.16 -4.06 9.83
N LEU A 120 19.50 -2.79 9.92
CA LEU A 120 20.24 -2.21 11.05
C LEU A 120 19.39 -2.14 12.32
N MET A 121 18.10 -1.81 12.20
CA MET A 121 17.20 -1.69 13.36
C MET A 121 16.69 -3.04 13.87
N TRP A 122 16.42 -3.98 12.99
CA TRP A 122 15.68 -5.22 13.31
C TRP A 122 16.40 -6.51 12.93
N THR A 123 17.60 -6.44 12.39
CA THR A 123 18.36 -7.56 11.80
C THR A 123 17.71 -8.13 10.52
N ALA A 124 18.48 -8.96 9.79
CA ALA A 124 17.97 -9.57 8.54
C ALA A 124 17.23 -10.90 8.77
N ASP A 125 16.92 -11.24 10.03
CA ASP A 125 16.27 -12.50 10.36
C ASP A 125 14.80 -12.52 9.98
N ILE A 126 14.33 -13.66 9.48
CA ILE A 126 12.91 -13.87 9.19
C ILE A 126 12.15 -13.95 10.52
N ARG A 127 11.24 -13.02 10.74
CA ARG A 127 10.42 -12.94 11.94
C ARG A 127 8.96 -13.18 11.60
N GLY A 128 8.26 -13.85 12.50
CA GLY A 128 6.84 -14.14 12.36
C GLY A 128 6.17 -14.31 13.71
N TYR A 129 4.87 -14.14 13.74
CA TYR A 129 4.05 -14.39 14.92
C TYR A 129 2.81 -15.20 14.54
N SER A 130 2.29 -15.93 15.51
CA SER A 130 1.07 -16.73 15.34
C SER A 130 -0.11 -16.01 15.96
N TYR A 131 -1.05 -15.58 15.10
CA TYR A 131 -2.29 -14.93 15.53
C TYR A 131 -3.46 -15.52 14.74
N PHE A 132 -4.54 -15.91 15.44
CA PHE A 132 -5.70 -16.59 14.86
C PHE A 132 -5.35 -17.78 13.96
N THR A 133 -4.57 -18.74 14.50
CA THR A 133 -4.11 -19.92 13.75
C THR A 133 -5.14 -21.07 13.69
N LYS A 134 -6.38 -20.86 14.12
CA LYS A 134 -7.43 -21.88 14.05
C LYS A 134 -7.69 -22.26 12.58
N VAL A 135 -7.73 -23.57 12.34
CA VAL A 135 -8.10 -24.11 11.01
C VAL A 135 -9.62 -24.19 10.95
N ILE A 136 -10.21 -23.60 9.93
CA ILE A 136 -11.64 -23.68 9.60
C ILE A 136 -11.77 -24.53 8.33
N ILE A 137 -12.62 -25.56 8.37
CA ILE A 137 -12.87 -26.38 7.19
C ILE A 137 -14.08 -25.81 6.46
N ILE A 138 -13.87 -25.30 5.25
CA ILE A 138 -14.92 -24.78 4.38
C ILE A 138 -14.99 -25.65 3.14
N ALA A 139 -16.13 -26.27 2.87
CA ALA A 139 -16.33 -27.19 1.74
C ALA A 139 -15.27 -28.31 1.63
N GLY A 140 -14.80 -28.83 2.79
CA GLY A 140 -13.75 -29.87 2.84
C GLY A 140 -12.32 -29.34 2.68
N VAL A 141 -12.11 -28.04 2.58
CA VAL A 141 -10.80 -27.40 2.45
C VAL A 141 -10.38 -26.80 3.78
N PRO A 142 -9.22 -27.15 4.37
CA PRO A 142 -8.71 -26.55 5.58
C PRO A 142 -8.09 -25.17 5.28
N LEU A 143 -8.69 -24.11 5.80
CA LEU A 143 -8.23 -22.74 5.67
C LEU A 143 -7.85 -22.16 7.04
N MET A 144 -6.73 -21.45 7.11
CA MET A 144 -6.34 -20.75 8.34
C MET A 144 -7.17 -19.48 8.53
N SER A 145 -7.70 -19.27 9.73
CA SER A 145 -8.54 -18.10 10.07
C SER A 145 -7.84 -16.77 9.80
N ASN A 146 -6.53 -16.66 10.06
CA ASN A 146 -5.75 -15.45 9.81
C ASN A 146 -5.76 -15.05 8.32
N ARG A 147 -5.72 -16.02 7.40
CA ARG A 147 -5.79 -15.77 5.95
C ARG A 147 -7.17 -15.27 5.52
N LEU A 148 -8.22 -15.83 6.10
CA LEU A 148 -9.60 -15.38 5.84
C LEU A 148 -9.82 -13.95 6.35
N ILE A 149 -9.29 -13.63 7.54
CA ILE A 149 -9.33 -12.26 8.08
C ILE A 149 -8.57 -11.30 7.17
N ALA A 150 -7.38 -11.67 6.70
CA ALA A 150 -6.61 -10.85 5.77
C ALA A 150 -7.35 -10.58 4.45
N LEU A 151 -8.02 -11.60 3.89
CA LEU A 151 -8.90 -11.43 2.73
C LEU A 151 -10.06 -10.49 3.04
N GLY A 152 -10.73 -10.67 4.16
CA GLY A 152 -11.84 -9.81 4.59
C GLY A 152 -11.41 -8.35 4.72
N VAL A 153 -10.29 -8.10 5.39
CA VAL A 153 -9.72 -6.75 5.55
C VAL A 153 -9.35 -6.16 4.19
N SER A 154 -8.68 -6.92 3.31
CA SER A 154 -8.30 -6.42 1.98
C SER A 154 -9.52 -6.03 1.14
N LEU A 155 -10.59 -6.83 1.18
CA LEU A 155 -11.84 -6.52 0.49
C LEU A 155 -12.52 -5.27 1.04
N VAL A 156 -12.60 -5.13 2.36
CA VAL A 156 -13.18 -3.94 3.00
C VAL A 156 -12.40 -2.68 2.63
N VAL A 157 -11.07 -2.74 2.68
CA VAL A 157 -10.23 -1.58 2.33
C VAL A 157 -10.33 -1.27 0.83
N CYS A 158 -10.31 -2.27 -0.06
CA CYS A 158 -10.52 -2.05 -1.49
C CYS A 158 -11.88 -1.41 -1.79
N LEU A 159 -12.95 -1.88 -1.15
CA LEU A 159 -14.29 -1.30 -1.29
C LEU A 159 -14.33 0.13 -0.73
N ALA A 160 -13.70 0.40 0.41
CA ALA A 160 -13.60 1.74 0.97
C ALA A 160 -12.87 2.69 0.00
N CYS A 161 -11.73 2.27 -0.57
CA CYS A 161 -11.01 3.02 -1.60
C CYS A 161 -11.87 3.26 -2.85
N TYR A 162 -12.61 2.24 -3.30
CA TYR A 162 -13.53 2.37 -4.44
C TYR A 162 -14.61 3.42 -4.16
N PHE A 163 -15.29 3.36 -3.02
CA PHE A 163 -16.31 4.34 -2.65
C PHE A 163 -15.72 5.74 -2.49
N LEU A 164 -14.54 5.86 -1.86
CA LEU A 164 -13.83 7.12 -1.71
C LEU A 164 -13.53 7.74 -3.08
N LEU A 165 -12.97 6.97 -4.01
CA LEU A 165 -12.62 7.46 -5.34
C LEU A 165 -13.84 7.77 -6.21
N HIS A 166 -14.97 7.04 -6.08
CA HIS A 166 -16.15 7.22 -6.95
C HIS A 166 -17.18 8.19 -6.39
N ARG A 167 -17.35 8.25 -5.06
CA ARG A 167 -18.46 8.99 -4.43
C ARG A 167 -18.04 10.31 -3.78
N THR A 168 -16.74 10.53 -3.51
CA THR A 168 -16.31 11.76 -2.82
C THR A 168 -15.82 12.84 -3.78
N MET A 169 -15.78 14.09 -3.30
CA MET A 169 -15.23 15.22 -4.06
C MET A 169 -13.72 15.07 -4.29
N LEU A 170 -12.99 14.52 -3.30
CA LEU A 170 -11.57 14.20 -3.44
C LEU A 170 -11.34 13.16 -4.55
N GLY A 171 -12.17 12.12 -4.61
CA GLY A 171 -12.08 11.13 -5.66
C GLY A 171 -12.39 11.69 -7.05
N LYS A 172 -13.34 12.64 -7.16
CA LYS A 172 -13.59 13.37 -8.43
C LYS A 172 -12.37 14.18 -8.83
N ALA A 173 -11.74 14.88 -7.88
CA ALA A 173 -10.54 15.68 -8.15
C ALA A 173 -9.35 14.80 -8.56
N VAL A 174 -9.16 13.62 -7.92
CA VAL A 174 -8.17 12.61 -8.33
C VAL A 174 -8.40 12.19 -9.78
N ARG A 175 -9.62 11.82 -10.15
CA ARG A 175 -9.93 11.37 -11.51
C ARG A 175 -9.78 12.48 -12.56
N ALA A 176 -10.15 13.71 -12.23
CA ALA A 176 -9.94 14.86 -13.11
C ALA A 176 -8.43 15.07 -13.37
N LEU A 177 -7.61 14.99 -12.31
CA LEU A 177 -6.16 15.13 -12.40
C LEU A 177 -5.51 14.04 -13.25
N ILE A 178 -6.01 12.80 -13.17
CA ILE A 178 -5.53 11.67 -14.00
C ILE A 178 -5.83 11.91 -15.48
N GLN A 179 -6.97 12.51 -15.80
CA GLN A 179 -7.38 12.79 -17.18
C GLN A 179 -6.59 13.93 -17.79
N ASP A 180 -6.56 15.08 -17.12
CA ASP A 180 -5.84 16.26 -17.59
C ASP A 180 -5.38 17.13 -16.42
N ARG A 181 -4.05 17.22 -16.26
CA ARG A 181 -3.41 18.00 -15.20
C ARG A 181 -3.60 19.51 -15.40
N GLU A 182 -3.48 19.98 -16.66
CA GLU A 182 -3.55 21.41 -16.97
C GLU A 182 -4.99 21.91 -16.80
N ALA A 183 -5.96 21.18 -17.34
CA ALA A 183 -7.37 21.48 -17.16
C ALA A 183 -7.77 21.48 -15.68
N SER A 184 -7.24 20.53 -14.87
CA SER A 184 -7.49 20.47 -13.44
C SER A 184 -7.00 21.72 -12.70
N HIS A 185 -5.86 22.29 -13.12
CA HIS A 185 -5.35 23.54 -12.59
C HIS A 185 -6.26 24.73 -12.90
N ILE A 186 -6.78 24.79 -14.14
CA ILE A 186 -7.65 25.89 -14.60
C ILE A 186 -8.97 25.90 -13.83
N VAL A 187 -9.55 24.74 -13.53
CA VAL A 187 -10.79 24.63 -12.74
C VAL A 187 -10.58 24.78 -11.22
N GLY A 188 -9.36 25.14 -10.78
CA GLY A 188 -9.07 25.47 -9.39
C GLY A 188 -8.78 24.28 -8.47
N ILE A 189 -8.50 23.09 -9.02
CA ILE A 189 -8.10 21.93 -8.20
C ILE A 189 -6.68 22.15 -7.65
N ASN A 190 -6.53 22.03 -6.33
CA ASN A 190 -5.22 22.09 -5.71
C ASN A 190 -4.45 20.79 -5.94
N VAL A 191 -3.68 20.75 -7.03
CA VAL A 191 -2.94 19.57 -7.48
C VAL A 191 -1.97 19.05 -6.41
N ASN A 192 -1.29 19.92 -5.65
CA ASN A 192 -0.37 19.50 -4.60
C ASN A 192 -1.08 18.79 -3.45
N LEU A 193 -2.30 19.21 -3.11
CA LEU A 193 -3.12 18.54 -2.12
C LEU A 193 -3.52 17.15 -2.59
N ILE A 194 -3.95 17.03 -3.85
CA ILE A 194 -4.34 15.73 -4.43
C ILE A 194 -3.14 14.79 -4.49
N TYR A 195 -1.95 15.26 -4.86
CA TYR A 195 -0.73 14.46 -4.82
C TYR A 195 -0.42 13.94 -3.41
N THR A 196 -0.44 14.84 -2.41
CA THR A 196 -0.20 14.46 -1.01
C THR A 196 -1.24 13.43 -0.55
N PHE A 197 -2.52 13.65 -0.86
CA PHE A 197 -3.59 12.73 -0.53
C PHE A 197 -3.40 11.35 -1.17
N SER A 198 -3.12 11.30 -2.48
CA SER A 198 -2.92 10.03 -3.21
C SER A 198 -1.71 9.25 -2.73
N PHE A 199 -0.71 9.94 -2.20
CA PHE A 199 0.49 9.30 -1.66
C PHE A 199 0.33 8.77 -0.24
N CYS A 200 -0.51 9.44 0.57
CA CYS A 200 -0.77 9.06 1.97
C CYS A 200 -1.90 8.01 2.12
N LEU A 201 -2.71 7.77 1.06
CA LEU A 201 -3.74 6.76 1.01
C LEU A 201 -3.16 5.37 0.78
#